data_a502ea39ca6cb15dcb356c6fd5356503
#
_entry.id   a502ea39ca6cb15dcb356c6fd5356503
#
_cell.length_a   1.000
_cell.length_b   1.000
_cell.length_c   1.000
_cell.angle_alpha   90.00
_cell.angle_beta   90.00
_cell.angle_gamma   90.00
#
_symmetry.space_group_name_H-M   'P 1'
#
loop_
_entity.id
_entity.type
_entity.pdbx_description
1 polymer ?
#
loop_
_entity_poly.entity_id
_entity_poly.type
_entity_poly.pdbx_seq_one_letter_code
_entity_poly.pdbx_strand_id
1 'polypeptide(L)'
;MKSRHALVTGGAGFIGANLCKKLLDLGYKVTAVDNFITSNDTNIKPLSKKPNFKFIKVDITDKNFKLKISNLKIESIFHLACPTGVSNLTKLAEEMILTCSIGTKNVLDLAVKNKAKLVFTSSSEAYGNPEKFPQNENYTGNVDTLGIRSPYEEGKRFSESL
;
A
#
# COMPACT_ATOMS: atom_id res chain seq x y z
N MET A 1 -27.81 1.18 -8.63
CA MET A 1 -26.68 0.29 -8.34
C MET A 1 -25.97 0.82 -7.08
N LYS A 2 -25.59 -0.06 -6.12
CA LYS A 2 -24.75 0.37 -4.99
C LYS A 2 -23.43 0.91 -5.54
N SER A 3 -23.06 2.14 -5.19
CA SER A 3 -21.77 2.73 -5.56
C SER A 3 -20.65 1.93 -4.90
N ARG A 4 -19.85 1.22 -5.70
CA ARG A 4 -18.66 0.49 -5.22
C ARG A 4 -17.61 1.48 -4.75
N HIS A 5 -17.11 1.34 -3.53
CA HIS A 5 -16.11 2.25 -2.97
C HIS A 5 -14.77 1.52 -2.75
N ALA A 6 -13.73 2.02 -3.37
CA ALA A 6 -12.37 1.53 -3.23
C ALA A 6 -11.50 2.50 -2.43
N LEU A 7 -10.68 1.97 -1.54
CA LEU A 7 -9.57 2.66 -0.90
C LEU A 7 -8.27 2.23 -1.56
N VAL A 8 -7.41 3.19 -1.90
CA VAL A 8 -6.07 2.94 -2.45
C VAL A 8 -5.05 3.61 -1.54
N THR A 9 -4.22 2.83 -0.84
CA THR A 9 -3.07 3.35 -0.09
C THR A 9 -1.86 3.46 -1.03
N GLY A 10 -0.98 4.44 -0.80
CA GLY A 10 0.06 4.78 -1.79
C GLY A 10 -0.53 5.37 -3.07
N GLY A 11 -1.71 6.04 -2.93
CA GLY A 11 -2.53 6.47 -4.05
C GLY A 11 -1.95 7.63 -4.87
N ALA A 12 -0.94 8.35 -4.38
CA ALA A 12 -0.24 9.40 -5.12
C ALA A 12 1.02 8.88 -5.84
N GLY A 13 1.45 7.65 -5.55
CA GLY A 13 2.53 6.98 -6.28
C GLY A 13 2.16 6.65 -7.71
N PHE A 14 3.15 6.20 -8.50
CA PHE A 14 2.95 5.89 -9.92
C PHE A 14 1.87 4.83 -10.14
N ILE A 15 1.97 3.68 -9.48
CA ILE A 15 0.99 2.60 -9.62
C ILE A 15 -0.37 3.02 -9.04
N GLY A 16 -0.36 3.61 -7.83
CA GLY A 16 -1.58 4.00 -7.12
C GLY A 16 -2.44 5.00 -7.89
N ALA A 17 -1.84 6.04 -8.47
CA ALA A 17 -2.58 7.04 -9.23
C ALA A 17 -3.19 6.47 -10.52
N ASN A 18 -2.46 5.60 -11.22
CA ASN A 18 -2.98 4.91 -12.41
C ASN A 18 -4.12 3.95 -12.06
N LEU A 19 -4.01 3.23 -10.93
CA LEU A 19 -5.08 2.39 -10.42
C LEU A 19 -6.32 3.22 -10.04
N CYS A 20 -6.12 4.34 -9.33
CA CYS A 20 -7.22 5.27 -9.01
C CYS A 20 -7.95 5.73 -10.26
N LYS A 21 -7.22 6.12 -11.30
CA LYS A 21 -7.81 6.50 -12.60
C LYS A 21 -8.65 5.36 -13.17
N LYS A 22 -8.09 4.14 -13.24
CA LYS A 22 -8.79 2.98 -13.80
C LYS A 22 -10.06 2.63 -13.01
N LEU A 23 -10.02 2.69 -11.68
CA LEU A 23 -11.17 2.44 -10.82
C LEU A 23 -12.28 3.49 -11.04
N LEU A 24 -11.91 4.76 -11.17
CA LEU A 24 -12.86 5.84 -11.50
C LEU A 24 -13.53 5.61 -12.85
N ASP A 25 -12.75 5.22 -13.86
CA ASP A 25 -13.27 4.93 -15.21
C ASP A 25 -14.20 3.68 -15.22
N LEU A 26 -14.03 2.77 -14.24
CA LEU A 26 -14.93 1.64 -13.98
C LEU A 26 -16.15 1.99 -13.10
N GLY A 27 -16.34 3.27 -12.77
CA GLY A 27 -17.48 3.75 -12.01
C GLY A 27 -17.38 3.56 -10.49
N TYR A 28 -16.18 3.31 -9.95
CA TYR A 28 -15.99 3.28 -8.50
C TYR A 28 -15.96 4.71 -7.93
N LYS A 29 -16.41 4.83 -6.68
CA LYS A 29 -15.95 5.91 -5.80
C LYS A 29 -14.57 5.52 -5.29
N VAL A 30 -13.61 6.42 -5.36
CA VAL A 30 -12.22 6.15 -4.97
C VAL A 30 -11.78 7.11 -3.89
N THR A 31 -11.29 6.56 -2.77
CA THR A 31 -10.51 7.33 -1.80
C THR A 31 -9.05 6.89 -1.89
N ALA A 32 -8.17 7.84 -2.20
CA ALA A 32 -6.74 7.62 -2.20
C ALA A 32 -6.13 8.19 -0.92
N VAL A 33 -5.20 7.48 -0.30
CA VAL A 33 -4.41 7.94 0.84
C VAL A 33 -2.93 7.84 0.54
N ASP A 34 -2.16 8.84 0.97
CA ASP A 34 -0.70 8.90 0.79
C ASP A 34 -0.14 9.93 1.78
N ASN A 35 1.10 9.77 2.23
CA ASN A 35 1.79 10.73 3.10
C ASN A 35 2.75 11.64 2.33
N PHE A 36 3.01 11.34 1.05
CA PHE A 36 3.96 12.04 0.17
C PHE A 36 5.43 11.86 0.54
N ILE A 37 5.79 10.80 1.26
CA ILE A 37 7.19 10.57 1.62
C ILE A 37 8.08 10.30 0.39
N THR A 38 7.53 9.62 -0.64
CA THR A 38 8.23 9.32 -1.91
C THR A 38 7.47 9.79 -3.14
N SER A 39 6.35 10.47 -2.95
CA SER A 39 5.47 10.96 -4.00
C SER A 39 5.14 12.44 -3.80
N ASN A 40 4.30 12.98 -4.66
CA ASN A 40 3.73 14.32 -4.55
C ASN A 40 2.32 14.36 -5.17
N ASP A 41 1.72 15.52 -5.26
CA ASP A 41 0.36 15.67 -5.79
C ASP A 41 0.24 15.60 -7.32
N THR A 42 1.35 15.62 -8.05
CA THR A 42 1.37 15.71 -9.52
C THR A 42 0.50 14.63 -10.17
N ASN A 43 0.64 13.38 -9.71
CA ASN A 43 -0.08 12.24 -10.29
C ASN A 43 -1.58 12.26 -9.99
N ILE A 44 -1.99 12.82 -8.85
CA ILE A 44 -3.39 12.83 -8.40
C ILE A 44 -4.12 14.15 -8.72
N LYS A 45 -3.41 15.21 -9.02
CA LYS A 45 -3.98 16.53 -9.35
C LYS A 45 -5.03 16.48 -10.47
N PRO A 46 -4.85 15.73 -11.57
CA PRO A 46 -5.91 15.56 -12.58
C PRO A 46 -7.15 14.84 -12.05
N LEU A 47 -6.98 13.92 -11.09
CA LEU A 47 -8.06 13.12 -10.52
C LEU A 47 -8.89 13.92 -9.50
N SER A 48 -8.30 14.91 -8.83
CA SER A 48 -9.00 15.73 -7.82
C SER A 48 -10.19 16.52 -8.36
N LYS A 49 -10.27 16.69 -9.68
CA LYS A 49 -11.41 17.33 -10.38
C LYS A 49 -12.58 16.35 -10.59
N LYS A 50 -12.41 15.05 -10.38
CA LYS A 50 -13.47 14.05 -10.59
C LYS A 50 -14.37 13.94 -9.34
N PRO A 51 -15.70 13.98 -9.47
CA PRO A 51 -16.63 14.03 -8.31
C PRO A 51 -16.55 12.78 -7.42
N ASN A 52 -16.18 11.63 -7.97
CA ASN A 52 -16.08 10.37 -7.25
C ASN A 52 -14.67 10.10 -6.69
N PHE A 53 -13.75 11.07 -6.77
CA PHE A 53 -12.41 10.95 -6.22
C PHE A 53 -12.25 11.78 -4.94
N LYS A 54 -11.64 11.19 -3.94
CA LYS A 54 -11.21 11.88 -2.72
C LYS A 54 -9.77 11.51 -2.40
N PHE A 55 -8.96 12.51 -2.10
CA PHE A 55 -7.61 12.32 -1.57
C PHE A 55 -7.55 12.73 -0.11
N ILE A 56 -6.84 11.94 0.70
CA ILE A 56 -6.58 12.23 2.10
C ILE A 56 -5.09 12.07 2.35
N LYS A 57 -4.42 13.18 2.66
CA LYS A 57 -3.01 13.14 3.07
C LYS A 57 -2.92 12.57 4.49
N VAL A 58 -2.40 11.37 4.61
CA VAL A 58 -2.24 10.68 5.89
C VAL A 58 -1.22 9.56 5.77
N ASP A 59 -0.45 9.34 6.82
CA ASP A 59 0.38 8.16 6.98
C ASP A 59 -0.48 6.99 7.50
N ILE A 60 -0.34 5.81 6.91
CA ILE A 60 -1.07 4.61 7.35
C ILE A 60 -0.55 4.06 8.69
N THR A 61 0.64 4.49 9.13
CA THR A 61 1.21 4.17 10.45
C THR A 61 0.69 5.08 11.54
N ASP A 62 0.09 6.24 11.18
CA ASP A 62 -0.47 7.20 12.14
C ASP A 62 -1.62 6.54 12.93
N LYS A 63 -1.57 6.67 14.27
CA LYS A 63 -2.65 6.23 15.18
C LYS A 63 -4.03 6.78 14.82
N ASN A 64 -4.08 7.95 14.19
CA ASN A 64 -5.31 8.59 13.74
C ASN A 64 -5.75 8.18 12.33
N PHE A 65 -4.98 7.33 11.62
CA PHE A 65 -5.33 6.89 10.26
C PHE A 65 -6.75 6.34 10.20
N LYS A 66 -7.07 5.39 11.10
CA LYS A 66 -8.40 4.76 11.14
C LYS A 66 -9.53 5.75 11.43
N LEU A 67 -9.28 6.80 12.22
CA LEU A 67 -10.26 7.85 12.51
C LEU A 67 -10.56 8.70 11.28
N LYS A 68 -9.52 9.09 10.52
CA LYS A 68 -9.67 9.92 9.31
C LYS A 68 -10.50 9.28 8.21
N ILE A 69 -10.62 7.95 8.22
CA ILE A 69 -11.35 7.17 7.22
C ILE A 69 -12.50 6.33 7.80
N SER A 70 -12.79 6.48 9.10
CA SER A 70 -13.77 5.66 9.85
C SER A 70 -15.18 5.69 9.29
N ASN A 71 -15.60 6.80 8.67
CA ASN A 71 -16.96 7.00 8.15
C ASN A 71 -17.13 6.47 6.69
N LEU A 72 -16.09 5.89 6.12
CA LEU A 72 -16.14 5.36 4.76
C LEU A 72 -16.65 3.91 4.80
N LYS A 73 -17.65 3.62 3.96
CA LYS A 73 -18.06 2.24 3.67
C LYS A 73 -17.23 1.76 2.47
N ILE A 74 -16.25 0.92 2.73
CA ILE A 74 -15.27 0.48 1.74
C ILE A 74 -15.56 -0.98 1.38
N GLU A 75 -15.63 -1.29 0.08
CA GLU A 75 -15.81 -2.66 -0.42
C GLU A 75 -14.50 -3.32 -0.84
N SER A 76 -13.52 -2.51 -1.29
CA SER A 76 -12.24 -3.02 -1.75
C SER A 76 -11.11 -2.10 -1.29
N ILE A 77 -10.02 -2.70 -0.82
CA ILE A 77 -8.80 -2.00 -0.43
C ILE A 77 -7.65 -2.50 -1.30
N PHE A 78 -6.95 -1.57 -1.93
CA PHE A 78 -5.72 -1.81 -2.66
C PHE A 78 -4.58 -1.22 -1.84
N HIS A 79 -3.81 -2.09 -1.22
CA HIS A 79 -2.73 -1.68 -0.32
C HIS A 79 -1.39 -1.68 -1.06
N LEU A 80 -0.98 -0.47 -1.52
CA LEU A 80 0.23 -0.25 -2.29
C LEU A 80 1.24 0.63 -1.55
N ALA A 81 0.88 1.19 -0.39
CA ALA A 81 1.77 2.07 0.36
C ALA A 81 3.01 1.32 0.84
N CYS A 82 4.16 1.76 0.39
CA CYS A 82 5.48 1.41 0.89
C CYS A 82 6.48 2.39 0.27
N PRO A 83 7.39 3.02 1.03
CA PRO A 83 8.41 3.90 0.47
C PRO A 83 9.50 3.06 -0.21
N THR A 84 9.26 2.66 -1.46
CA THR A 84 10.16 1.81 -2.25
C THR A 84 11.19 2.62 -3.02
N GLY A 85 12.19 1.92 -3.58
CA GLY A 85 13.24 2.48 -4.42
C GLY A 85 14.63 2.24 -3.83
N VAL A 86 15.60 1.90 -4.68
CA VAL A 86 16.97 1.53 -4.26
C VAL A 86 17.61 2.62 -3.39
N SER A 87 17.45 3.90 -3.75
CA SER A 87 17.97 5.02 -2.96
C SER A 87 17.34 5.17 -1.59
N ASN A 88 16.20 4.56 -1.35
CA ASN A 88 15.45 4.66 -0.10
C ASN A 88 15.76 3.50 0.87
N LEU A 89 16.44 2.44 0.41
CA LEU A 89 16.78 1.29 1.25
C LEU A 89 17.56 1.68 2.52
N THR A 90 18.39 2.73 2.43
CA THR A 90 19.10 3.28 3.58
C THR A 90 18.42 4.49 4.19
N LYS A 91 17.84 5.37 3.36
CA LYS A 91 17.31 6.66 3.81
C LYS A 91 15.98 6.53 4.52
N LEU A 92 15.17 5.53 4.14
CA LEU A 92 13.81 5.30 4.62
C LEU A 92 13.62 3.86 5.13
N ALA A 93 14.67 3.27 5.68
CA ALA A 93 14.66 1.88 6.14
C ALA A 93 13.63 1.66 7.26
N GLU A 94 13.58 2.56 8.23
CA GLU A 94 12.61 2.53 9.32
C GLU A 94 11.17 2.70 8.80
N GLU A 95 10.96 3.68 7.93
CA GLU A 95 9.64 3.92 7.35
C GLU A 95 9.15 2.74 6.48
N MET A 96 10.07 2.04 5.82
CA MET A 96 9.72 0.82 5.06
C MET A 96 9.16 -0.25 5.98
N ILE A 97 9.89 -0.61 7.04
CA ILE A 97 9.49 -1.70 7.92
C ILE A 97 8.24 -1.32 8.74
N LEU A 98 8.13 -0.07 9.19
CA LEU A 98 6.95 0.42 9.90
C LEU A 98 5.71 0.48 9.02
N THR A 99 5.85 0.90 7.76
CA THR A 99 4.75 0.89 6.79
C THR A 99 4.27 -0.53 6.53
N CYS A 100 5.19 -1.46 6.33
CA CYS A 100 4.88 -2.87 6.10
C CYS A 100 4.32 -3.59 7.33
N SER A 101 4.67 -3.19 8.54
CA SER A 101 4.18 -3.79 9.79
C SER A 101 2.94 -3.05 10.33
N ILE A 102 3.13 -1.94 11.02
CA ILE A 102 2.06 -1.15 11.66
C ILE A 102 1.05 -0.65 10.61
N GLY A 103 1.56 -0.14 9.47
CA GLY A 103 0.72 0.35 8.39
C GLY A 103 -0.18 -0.74 7.83
N THR A 104 0.39 -1.91 7.49
CA THR A 104 -0.37 -3.07 6.99
C THR A 104 -1.40 -3.53 8.02
N LYS A 105 -1.01 -3.63 9.30
CA LYS A 105 -1.95 -3.98 10.39
C LYS A 105 -3.14 -3.02 10.46
N ASN A 106 -2.90 -1.71 10.37
CA ASN A 106 -3.97 -0.71 10.37
C ASN A 106 -4.92 -0.86 9.17
N VAL A 107 -4.38 -1.19 8.00
CA VAL A 107 -5.16 -1.42 6.77
C VAL A 107 -5.97 -2.72 6.86
N LEU A 108 -5.40 -3.78 7.43
CA LEU A 108 -6.11 -5.05 7.68
C LEU A 108 -7.27 -4.87 8.66
N ASP A 109 -7.05 -4.15 9.78
CA ASP A 109 -8.13 -3.84 10.73
C ASP A 109 -9.30 -3.11 10.05
N LEU A 110 -8.97 -2.20 9.13
CA LEU A 110 -9.97 -1.49 8.34
C LEU A 110 -10.72 -2.44 7.39
N ALA A 111 -9.98 -3.36 6.74
CA ALA A 111 -10.58 -4.37 5.86
C ALA A 111 -11.57 -5.26 6.62
N VAL A 112 -11.17 -5.76 7.80
CA VAL A 112 -12.04 -6.55 8.67
C VAL A 112 -13.28 -5.78 9.10
N LYS A 113 -13.10 -4.55 9.57
CA LYS A 113 -14.22 -3.67 10.00
C LYS A 113 -15.25 -3.45 8.90
N ASN A 114 -14.78 -3.28 7.66
CA ASN A 114 -15.65 -3.01 6.50
C ASN A 114 -16.12 -4.28 5.80
N LYS A 115 -15.61 -5.46 6.15
CA LYS A 115 -15.76 -6.72 5.39
C LYS A 115 -15.31 -6.53 3.94
N ALA A 116 -14.25 -5.74 3.74
CA ALA A 116 -13.73 -5.37 2.45
C ALA A 116 -12.78 -6.45 1.91
N LYS A 117 -12.77 -6.64 0.58
CA LYS A 117 -11.71 -7.39 -0.09
C LYS A 117 -10.43 -6.59 -0.08
N LEU A 118 -9.31 -7.21 0.27
CA LEU A 118 -8.00 -6.58 0.26
C LEU A 118 -7.11 -7.22 -0.79
N VAL A 119 -6.43 -6.37 -1.56
CA VAL A 119 -5.33 -6.73 -2.45
C VAL A 119 -4.09 -6.03 -1.92
N PHE A 120 -3.09 -6.80 -1.56
CA PHE A 120 -1.79 -6.32 -1.10
C PHE A 120 -0.75 -6.51 -2.20
N THR A 121 0.08 -5.50 -2.43
CA THR A 121 1.22 -5.62 -3.34
C THR A 121 2.44 -6.12 -2.58
N SER A 122 2.75 -7.39 -2.72
CA SER A 122 4.02 -7.95 -2.24
C SER A 122 5.17 -7.66 -3.22
N SER A 123 6.24 -8.38 -3.13
CA SER A 123 7.43 -8.21 -3.95
C SER A 123 8.22 -9.51 -4.04
N SER A 124 8.94 -9.72 -5.15
CA SER A 124 9.95 -10.78 -5.23
C SER A 124 11.09 -10.63 -4.21
N GLU A 125 11.28 -9.44 -3.66
CA GLU A 125 12.23 -9.19 -2.56
C GLU A 125 11.86 -9.97 -1.29
N ALA A 126 10.62 -10.47 -1.15
CA ALA A 126 10.25 -11.39 -0.08
C ALA A 126 11.04 -12.72 -0.12
N TYR A 127 11.65 -13.03 -1.26
CA TYR A 127 12.53 -14.19 -1.42
C TYR A 127 14.00 -13.90 -1.08
N GLY A 128 14.38 -12.65 -0.88
CA GLY A 128 15.75 -12.24 -0.54
C GLY A 128 16.75 -12.54 -1.66
N ASN A 129 17.88 -13.15 -1.31
CA ASN A 129 18.92 -13.62 -2.22
C ASN A 129 18.57 -15.02 -2.73
N PRO A 130 17.93 -15.19 -3.90
CA PRO A 130 17.37 -16.46 -4.29
C PRO A 130 18.43 -17.47 -4.69
N GLU A 131 18.29 -18.70 -4.21
CA GLU A 131 19.13 -19.86 -4.57
C GLU A 131 18.45 -20.73 -5.64
N LYS A 132 17.18 -20.46 -5.97
CA LYS A 132 16.40 -21.23 -6.94
C LYS A 132 15.80 -20.33 -8.00
N PHE A 133 15.84 -20.79 -9.25
CA PHE A 133 15.26 -20.13 -10.42
C PHE A 133 14.49 -21.16 -11.28
N PRO A 134 13.29 -20.82 -11.78
CA PRO A 134 12.49 -19.65 -11.42
C PRO A 134 12.04 -19.68 -9.95
N GLN A 135 11.87 -18.49 -9.36
CA GLN A 135 11.29 -18.35 -8.02
C GLN A 135 9.79 -18.67 -8.11
N ASN A 136 9.38 -19.83 -7.61
CA ASN A 136 8.00 -20.21 -7.52
C ASN A 136 7.42 -19.90 -6.13
N GLU A 137 6.10 -19.86 -6.01
CA GLU A 137 5.40 -19.47 -4.76
C GLU A 137 5.61 -20.44 -3.58
N ASN A 138 6.13 -21.65 -3.83
CA ASN A 138 6.49 -22.60 -2.78
C ASN A 138 7.91 -22.41 -2.24
N TYR A 139 8.68 -21.47 -2.84
CA TYR A 139 10.02 -21.17 -2.36
C TYR A 139 9.94 -20.23 -1.15
N THR A 140 10.50 -20.65 -0.03
CA THR A 140 10.43 -19.89 1.23
C THR A 140 11.40 -18.71 1.32
N GLY A 141 12.35 -18.61 0.37
CA GLY A 141 13.31 -17.53 0.30
C GLY A 141 14.60 -17.76 1.09
N ASN A 142 15.52 -16.81 0.94
CA ASN A 142 16.81 -16.75 1.62
C ASN A 142 17.12 -15.25 1.89
N VAL A 143 16.57 -14.72 2.99
CA VAL A 143 16.72 -13.32 3.38
C VAL A 143 17.92 -13.15 4.31
N ASP A 144 18.79 -12.19 4.01
CA ASP A 144 19.86 -11.74 4.92
C ASP A 144 19.27 -10.67 5.86
N THR A 145 18.97 -11.06 7.08
CA THR A 145 18.33 -10.19 8.09
C THR A 145 19.18 -8.99 8.52
N LEU A 146 20.48 -9.01 8.25
CA LEU A 146 21.41 -7.90 8.52
C LEU A 146 21.77 -7.11 7.25
N GLY A 147 21.29 -7.55 6.10
CA GLY A 147 21.53 -6.92 4.83
C GLY A 147 20.84 -5.55 4.68
N ILE A 148 21.37 -4.69 3.83
CA ILE A 148 20.84 -3.34 3.57
C ILE A 148 19.39 -3.34 3.07
N ARG A 149 18.93 -4.45 2.45
CA ARG A 149 17.57 -4.61 1.93
C ARG A 149 16.61 -5.21 2.96
N SER A 150 17.14 -5.71 4.07
CA SER A 150 16.37 -6.41 5.10
C SER A 150 15.10 -5.67 5.57
N PRO A 151 15.10 -4.35 5.79
CA PRO A 151 13.88 -3.65 6.19
C PRO A 151 12.73 -3.77 5.17
N TYR A 152 13.05 -3.84 3.88
CA TYR A 152 12.07 -4.02 2.83
C TYR A 152 11.67 -5.50 2.66
N GLU A 153 12.66 -6.39 2.59
CA GLU A 153 12.48 -7.84 2.43
C GLU A 153 11.65 -8.40 3.58
N GLU A 154 12.09 -8.20 4.82
CA GLU A 154 11.37 -8.66 6.02
C GLU A 154 10.04 -7.92 6.23
N GLY A 155 9.99 -6.64 5.87
CA GLY A 155 8.74 -5.88 5.91
C GLY A 155 7.66 -6.51 5.02
N LYS A 156 7.99 -6.92 3.79
CA LYS A 156 7.06 -7.59 2.88
C LYS A 156 6.67 -8.98 3.38
N ARG A 157 7.62 -9.78 3.86
CA ARG A 157 7.37 -11.09 4.48
C ARG A 157 6.44 -10.97 5.68
N PHE A 158 6.68 -9.99 6.56
CA PHE A 158 5.83 -9.72 7.70
C PHE A 158 4.40 -9.35 7.28
N SER A 159 4.26 -8.50 6.25
CA SER A 159 2.95 -8.13 5.72
C SER A 159 2.16 -9.32 5.16
N GLU A 160 2.84 -10.28 4.51
CA GLU A 160 2.21 -11.52 4.02
C GLU A 160 1.78 -12.43 5.17
N SER A 161 2.51 -12.40 6.29
CA SER A 161 2.24 -13.25 7.46
C SER A 161 1.06 -12.74 8.30
N LEU A 162 0.72 -11.45 8.21
CA LEU A 162 -0.43 -10.84 8.90
C LEU A 162 -1.76 -11.25 8.29
#